data_5ea47a73cda7fa0109c7ba047a4b9b91
#
_entry.id   5ea47a73cda7fa0109c7ba047a4b9b91
#
_cell.length_a   1.000
_cell.length_b   1.000
_cell.length_c   1.000
_cell.angle_alpha   90.00
_cell.angle_beta   90.00
_cell.angle_gamma   90.00
#
_symmetry.space_group_name_H-M   'P 1'
#
loop_
_entity.id
_entity.type
_entity.pdbx_description
1 polymer ?
#
loop_
_entity_poly.entity_id
_entity_poly.type
_entity_poly.pdbx_seq_one_letter_code
_entity_poly.pdbx_strand_id
1 'polypeptide(L)'
;DDHIGEVEHPSFAAYRAAKARLFRDFAPEHIVCNLDDSHWRAVIGNPGENTDFIGFSLHQPLSDHCRFTAAETRPFRGKAALGIDFTCVSQGGNTAVRLCAPGELSVYNGLGAIAAVSIYGVSAADAAQILQTLSVPGRFEVVDALPGVTFVLDYAHNGFSLENALQALRTYHPHRLICLLGSVGCRTKKRRKELGEAAGKYADFAIITADNPDTEDPNEINREILSYYDQTKPYLLFEDRKDAIRAAVHMAETGDIILCAGKGHETYQLINGEKIPFSEREIILREAALRRDTQAAPVEKHDRIL
;
A
#
# COMPACT_ATOMS: atom_id res chain seq x y z
N ASP A 1 8.00 5.76 12.30
CA ASP A 1 8.80 5.21 13.43
C ASP A 1 9.69 4.01 13.03
N ASP A 2 9.65 3.54 11.79
CA ASP A 2 10.38 2.34 11.34
C ASP A 2 11.91 2.44 11.43
N HIS A 3 12.44 3.65 11.42
CA HIS A 3 13.88 3.93 11.50
C HIS A 3 14.33 4.41 12.90
N ILE A 4 13.45 4.30 13.90
CA ILE A 4 13.77 4.68 15.27
C ILE A 4 14.07 3.43 16.08
N GLY A 5 15.30 3.32 16.56
CA GLY A 5 15.80 2.22 17.34
C GLY A 5 17.29 2.36 17.63
N GLU A 6 17.86 1.40 18.33
CA GLU A 6 19.27 1.45 18.75
C GLU A 6 20.26 1.43 17.58
N VAL A 7 19.85 0.88 16.41
CA VAL A 7 20.76 0.68 15.28
C VAL A 7 20.78 1.85 14.31
N GLU A 8 19.63 2.51 14.05
CA GLU A 8 19.54 3.54 13.01
C GLU A 8 19.51 4.94 13.62
N HIS A 9 18.41 5.30 14.30
CA HIS A 9 18.26 6.60 14.94
C HIS A 9 17.74 6.43 16.39
N PRO A 10 18.43 7.02 17.40
CA PRO A 10 18.06 6.83 18.80
C PRO A 10 16.72 7.52 19.18
N SER A 11 16.23 8.44 18.34
CA SER A 11 14.97 9.14 18.56
C SER A 11 14.40 9.74 17.28
N PHE A 12 13.11 10.07 17.29
CA PHE A 12 12.46 10.81 16.20
C PHE A 12 13.13 12.17 15.94
N ALA A 13 13.60 12.85 16.99
CA ALA A 13 14.33 14.10 16.85
C ALA A 13 15.65 13.92 16.08
N ALA A 14 16.40 12.84 16.36
CA ALA A 14 17.62 12.49 15.64
C ALA A 14 17.34 12.14 14.17
N TYR A 15 16.30 11.35 13.90
CA TYR A 15 15.84 11.03 12.55
C TYR A 15 15.49 12.30 11.76
N ARG A 16 14.66 13.19 12.34
CA ARG A 16 14.29 14.47 11.74
C ARG A 16 15.50 15.34 11.48
N ALA A 17 16.44 15.45 12.42
CA ALA A 17 17.67 16.21 12.26
C ALA A 17 18.55 15.66 11.11
N ALA A 18 18.61 14.34 10.96
CA ALA A 18 19.31 13.71 9.83
C ALA A 18 18.68 14.08 8.48
N LYS A 19 17.34 14.06 8.38
CA LYS A 19 16.62 14.51 7.18
C LYS A 19 16.85 16.00 6.86
N ALA A 20 16.88 16.86 7.88
CA ALA A 20 17.10 18.31 7.74
C ALA A 20 18.47 18.66 7.15
N ARG A 21 19.47 17.78 7.30
CA ARG A 21 20.80 17.99 6.73
C ARG A 21 20.78 18.16 5.21
N LEU A 22 19.87 17.47 4.50
CA LEU A 22 19.75 17.63 3.05
C LEU A 22 19.53 19.10 2.65
N PHE A 23 18.68 19.80 3.38
CA PHE A 23 18.32 21.19 3.08
C PHE A 23 19.34 22.18 3.62
N ARG A 24 19.84 21.95 4.83
CA ARG A 24 20.80 22.83 5.50
C ARG A 24 22.21 22.75 4.92
N ASP A 25 22.70 21.52 4.65
CA ASP A 25 24.11 21.29 4.29
C ASP A 25 24.31 21.37 2.75
N PHE A 26 23.27 21.13 1.94
CA PHE A 26 23.37 21.08 0.48
C PHE A 26 22.65 22.22 -0.24
N ALA A 27 21.76 22.98 0.45
CA ALA A 27 21.05 24.15 -0.10
C ALA A 27 20.48 23.89 -1.53
N PRO A 28 19.54 22.97 -1.72
CA PRO A 28 19.06 22.59 -3.04
C PRO A 28 18.38 23.79 -3.75
N GLU A 29 18.57 23.88 -5.08
CA GLU A 29 17.97 24.94 -5.90
C GLU A 29 16.45 24.82 -5.96
N HIS A 30 15.91 23.60 -5.92
CA HIS A 30 14.48 23.32 -5.95
C HIS A 30 14.07 22.43 -4.77
N ILE A 31 12.98 22.78 -4.13
CA ILE A 31 12.37 21.99 -3.04
C ILE A 31 10.89 21.75 -3.38
N VAL A 32 10.51 20.47 -3.48
CA VAL A 32 9.11 20.05 -3.55
C VAL A 32 8.68 19.53 -2.18
N CYS A 33 7.59 20.08 -1.63
CA CYS A 33 7.21 19.85 -0.25
C CYS A 33 5.70 19.60 -0.08
N ASN A 34 5.36 18.53 0.66
CA ASN A 34 4.01 18.36 1.18
C ASN A 34 3.82 19.29 2.40
N LEU A 35 2.96 20.30 2.25
CA LEU A 35 2.69 21.31 3.29
C LEU A 35 1.78 20.80 4.41
N ASP A 36 1.12 19.66 4.22
CA ASP A 36 0.27 19.03 5.23
C ASP A 36 1.06 18.15 6.22
N ASP A 37 2.33 17.85 5.93
CA ASP A 37 3.23 17.22 6.90
C ASP A 37 3.54 18.24 8.02
N SER A 38 3.15 17.93 9.26
CA SER A 38 3.35 18.81 10.41
C SER A 38 4.82 19.14 10.72
N HIS A 39 5.75 18.36 10.18
CA HIS A 39 7.19 18.50 10.44
C HIS A 39 7.95 19.19 9.31
N TRP A 40 7.33 19.52 8.19
CA TRP A 40 8.02 20.05 7.03
C TRP A 40 8.89 21.28 7.35
N ARG A 41 8.36 22.23 8.18
CA ARG A 41 9.10 23.43 8.58
C ARG A 41 10.35 23.11 9.41
N ALA A 42 10.25 22.09 10.27
CA ALA A 42 11.37 21.67 11.11
C ALA A 42 12.43 20.87 10.33
N VAL A 43 12.07 20.31 9.18
CA VAL A 43 12.99 19.56 8.30
C VAL A 43 13.62 20.49 7.27
N ILE A 44 12.85 21.30 6.59
CA ILE A 44 13.32 22.19 5.50
C ILE A 44 13.91 23.47 6.07
N GLY A 45 13.35 24.00 7.16
CA GLY A 45 13.72 25.31 7.69
C GLY A 45 13.17 26.44 6.83
N ASN A 46 13.92 27.54 6.72
CA ASN A 46 13.63 28.62 5.79
C ASN A 46 14.37 28.35 4.47
N PRO A 47 13.66 28.15 3.36
CA PRO A 47 14.29 28.06 2.04
C PRO A 47 15.13 29.31 1.76
N GLY A 48 16.29 29.13 1.15
CA GLY A 48 17.14 30.27 0.76
C GLY A 48 16.44 31.18 -0.26
N GLU A 49 16.86 32.44 -0.35
CA GLU A 49 16.27 33.41 -1.29
C GLU A 49 16.35 32.97 -2.75
N ASN A 50 17.32 32.13 -3.11
CA ASN A 50 17.51 31.57 -4.45
C ASN A 50 16.89 30.17 -4.64
N THR A 51 16.19 29.65 -3.63
CA THR A 51 15.55 28.34 -3.71
C THR A 51 14.13 28.46 -4.26
N ASP A 52 13.85 27.78 -5.37
CA ASP A 52 12.49 27.64 -5.88
C ASP A 52 11.72 26.62 -5.01
N PHE A 53 10.81 27.13 -4.18
CA PHE A 53 10.01 26.33 -3.27
C PHE A 53 8.63 26.05 -3.87
N ILE A 54 8.31 24.76 -4.03
CA ILE A 54 7.07 24.27 -4.62
C ILE A 54 6.31 23.43 -3.59
N GLY A 55 5.41 24.03 -2.87
CA GLY A 55 4.52 23.33 -1.95
C GLY A 55 3.30 22.76 -2.65
N PHE A 56 2.84 21.63 -2.15
CA PHE A 56 1.55 21.06 -2.49
C PHE A 56 0.80 20.63 -1.22
N SER A 57 -0.54 20.59 -1.30
CA SER A 57 -1.40 20.32 -0.14
C SER A 57 -2.76 19.78 -0.60
N LEU A 58 -3.42 19.00 0.24
CA LEU A 58 -4.84 18.66 0.08
C LEU A 58 -5.74 19.61 0.87
N HIS A 59 -5.21 20.31 1.88
CA HIS A 59 -5.99 21.06 2.86
C HIS A 59 -5.79 22.58 2.80
N GLN A 60 -4.72 23.03 2.12
CA GLN A 60 -4.40 24.46 2.02
C GLN A 60 -4.80 25.01 0.65
N PRO A 61 -5.32 26.25 0.58
CA PRO A 61 -5.58 26.90 -0.70
C PRO A 61 -4.27 27.26 -1.41
N LEU A 62 -4.39 27.56 -2.70
CA LEU A 62 -3.26 28.08 -3.48
C LEU A 62 -2.70 29.37 -2.84
N SER A 63 -1.38 29.48 -2.84
CA SER A 63 -0.61 30.62 -2.36
C SER A 63 0.77 30.63 -3.03
N ASP A 64 1.60 31.62 -2.73
CA ASP A 64 3.00 31.65 -3.22
C ASP A 64 3.81 30.41 -2.80
N HIS A 65 3.47 29.81 -1.64
CA HIS A 65 4.10 28.59 -1.15
C HIS A 65 3.36 27.32 -1.55
N CYS A 66 2.04 27.36 -1.71
CA CYS A 66 1.22 26.21 -2.12
C CYS A 66 0.84 26.36 -3.61
N ARG A 67 1.62 25.75 -4.50
CA ARG A 67 1.39 25.90 -5.96
C ARG A 67 0.41 24.89 -6.53
N PHE A 68 0.21 23.76 -5.83
CA PHE A 68 -0.69 22.70 -6.25
C PHE A 68 -1.56 22.23 -5.08
N THR A 69 -2.86 22.04 -5.37
CA THR A 69 -3.79 21.41 -4.42
C THR A 69 -4.72 20.47 -5.16
N ALA A 70 -5.48 19.65 -4.44
CA ALA A 70 -6.45 18.74 -5.02
C ALA A 70 -7.87 19.08 -4.57
N ALA A 71 -8.81 18.88 -5.48
CA ALA A 71 -10.24 18.98 -5.23
C ALA A 71 -10.98 17.78 -5.84
N GLU A 72 -12.22 17.55 -5.42
CA GLU A 72 -13.15 16.58 -6.03
C GLU A 72 -12.59 15.15 -6.12
N THR A 73 -11.97 14.67 -5.06
CA THR A 73 -11.43 13.32 -5.01
C THR A 73 -12.54 12.27 -5.03
N ARG A 74 -12.43 11.26 -5.92
CA ARG A 74 -13.42 10.19 -6.09
C ARG A 74 -12.73 8.87 -6.37
N PRO A 75 -13.05 7.78 -5.62
CA PRO A 75 -12.57 6.46 -5.98
C PRO A 75 -13.15 6.01 -7.32
N PHE A 76 -12.35 5.30 -8.14
CA PHE A 76 -12.87 4.62 -9.32
C PHE A 76 -12.44 3.15 -9.33
N ARG A 77 -13.28 2.29 -9.93
CA ARG A 77 -12.97 0.88 -10.15
C ARG A 77 -12.95 0.60 -11.65
N GLY A 78 -11.77 0.27 -12.17
CA GLY A 78 -11.59 -0.24 -13.53
C GLY A 78 -11.61 -1.78 -13.58
N LYS A 79 -11.46 -2.36 -14.77
CA LYS A 79 -11.43 -3.81 -14.94
C LYS A 79 -10.24 -4.47 -14.21
N ALA A 80 -9.08 -3.85 -14.25
CA ALA A 80 -7.84 -4.36 -13.68
C ALA A 80 -7.11 -3.29 -12.84
N ALA A 81 -7.83 -2.31 -12.31
CA ALA A 81 -7.27 -1.25 -11.49
C ALA A 81 -8.29 -0.73 -10.47
N LEU A 82 -7.81 -0.46 -9.28
CA LEU A 82 -8.46 0.41 -8.30
C LEU A 82 -7.70 1.73 -8.31
N GLY A 83 -8.40 2.86 -8.22
CA GLY A 83 -7.72 4.13 -8.29
C GLY A 83 -8.54 5.28 -7.76
N ILE A 84 -7.99 6.49 -7.93
CA ILE A 84 -8.62 7.73 -7.49
C ILE A 84 -8.56 8.77 -8.59
N ASP A 85 -9.70 9.42 -8.85
CA ASP A 85 -9.79 10.62 -9.68
C ASP A 85 -9.78 11.85 -8.80
N PHE A 86 -9.11 12.90 -9.23
CA PHE A 86 -9.16 14.20 -8.57
C PHE A 86 -8.89 15.34 -9.56
N THR A 87 -9.23 16.56 -9.16
CA THR A 87 -8.87 17.77 -9.89
C THR A 87 -7.62 18.38 -9.28
N CYS A 88 -6.50 18.38 -9.99
CA CYS A 88 -5.32 19.16 -9.63
C CYS A 88 -5.60 20.63 -9.91
N VAL A 89 -5.56 21.47 -8.88
CA VAL A 89 -5.77 22.92 -8.96
C VAL A 89 -4.42 23.63 -8.83
N SER A 90 -4.10 24.50 -9.76
CA SER A 90 -2.87 25.30 -9.80
C SER A 90 -3.13 26.72 -10.31
N GLN A 91 -2.15 27.60 -10.24
CA GLN A 91 -2.25 28.92 -10.86
C GLN A 91 -2.43 28.86 -12.39
N GLY A 92 -1.96 27.77 -13.01
CA GLY A 92 -2.13 27.49 -14.44
C GLY A 92 -3.52 26.97 -14.82
N GLY A 93 -4.42 26.76 -13.86
CA GLY A 93 -5.77 26.24 -14.06
C GLY A 93 -5.99 24.86 -13.41
N ASN A 94 -7.13 24.28 -13.75
CA ASN A 94 -7.59 23.00 -13.21
C ASN A 94 -7.31 21.88 -14.22
N THR A 95 -6.76 20.76 -13.73
CA THR A 95 -6.46 19.57 -14.53
C THR A 95 -7.08 18.34 -13.88
N ALA A 96 -7.88 17.58 -14.65
CA ALA A 96 -8.37 16.28 -14.21
C ALA A 96 -7.24 15.27 -14.19
N VAL A 97 -7.07 14.58 -13.08
CA VAL A 97 -6.02 13.58 -12.85
C VAL A 97 -6.65 12.25 -12.45
N ARG A 98 -6.20 11.17 -13.05
CA ARG A 98 -6.52 9.80 -12.67
C ARG A 98 -5.25 9.07 -12.23
N LEU A 99 -5.31 8.37 -11.10
CA LEU A 99 -4.23 7.51 -10.61
C LEU A 99 -4.72 6.07 -10.48
N CYS A 100 -3.94 5.10 -10.95
CA CYS A 100 -4.21 3.66 -10.78
C CYS A 100 -3.75 3.15 -9.40
N ALA A 101 -3.91 3.99 -8.37
CA ALA A 101 -3.66 3.63 -6.98
C ALA A 101 -4.69 4.34 -6.09
N PRO A 102 -5.35 3.63 -5.16
CA PRO A 102 -6.40 4.19 -4.32
C PRO A 102 -5.86 5.03 -3.17
N GLY A 103 -6.75 5.81 -2.57
CA GLY A 103 -6.53 6.49 -1.30
C GLY A 103 -5.87 7.85 -1.40
N GLU A 104 -5.99 8.59 -0.31
CA GLU A 104 -5.51 9.96 -0.18
C GLU A 104 -3.99 10.08 -0.34
N LEU A 105 -3.23 9.09 0.17
CA LEU A 105 -1.77 9.07 -0.01
C LEU A 105 -1.36 9.03 -1.48
N SER A 106 -2.16 8.39 -2.33
CA SER A 106 -1.92 8.39 -3.77
C SER A 106 -2.12 9.77 -4.39
N VAL A 107 -3.08 10.57 -3.89
CA VAL A 107 -3.27 11.96 -4.32
C VAL A 107 -2.06 12.80 -3.95
N TYR A 108 -1.53 12.68 -2.73
CA TYR A 108 -0.27 13.35 -2.35
C TYR A 108 0.88 12.95 -3.27
N ASN A 109 1.02 11.67 -3.60
CA ASN A 109 2.06 11.20 -4.51
C ASN A 109 1.88 11.77 -5.92
N GLY A 110 0.65 11.84 -6.43
CA GLY A 110 0.33 12.44 -7.72
C GLY A 110 0.63 13.94 -7.77
N LEU A 111 0.21 14.69 -6.74
CA LEU A 111 0.53 16.13 -6.63
C LEU A 111 2.03 16.35 -6.51
N GLY A 112 2.74 15.55 -5.72
CA GLY A 112 4.19 15.62 -5.57
C GLY A 112 4.91 15.35 -6.89
N ALA A 113 4.44 14.38 -7.67
CA ALA A 113 4.99 14.08 -9.01
C ALA A 113 4.75 15.25 -9.98
N ILE A 114 3.51 15.80 -10.03
CA ILE A 114 3.19 16.97 -10.86
C ILE A 114 4.06 18.16 -10.46
N ALA A 115 4.19 18.43 -9.17
CA ALA A 115 5.04 19.51 -8.66
C ALA A 115 6.50 19.31 -9.05
N ALA A 116 7.03 18.10 -8.95
CA ALA A 116 8.42 17.79 -9.29
C ALA A 116 8.71 18.00 -10.80
N VAL A 117 7.84 17.53 -11.68
CA VAL A 117 8.07 17.67 -13.13
C VAL A 117 7.80 19.09 -13.63
N SER A 118 7.05 19.89 -12.88
CA SER A 118 6.83 21.31 -13.22
C SER A 118 8.11 22.13 -13.21
N ILE A 119 9.12 21.72 -12.43
CA ILE A 119 10.48 22.32 -12.42
C ILE A 119 11.09 22.31 -13.83
N TYR A 120 10.78 21.28 -14.60
CA TYR A 120 11.31 21.08 -15.96
C TYR A 120 10.35 21.62 -17.04
N GLY A 121 9.35 22.42 -16.67
CA GLY A 121 8.39 23.00 -17.59
C GLY A 121 7.31 22.04 -18.09
N VAL A 122 7.19 20.84 -17.50
CA VAL A 122 6.11 19.89 -17.82
C VAL A 122 4.80 20.41 -17.23
N SER A 123 3.76 20.53 -18.06
CA SER A 123 2.46 20.98 -17.59
C SER A 123 1.75 19.92 -16.73
N ALA A 124 0.83 20.36 -15.85
CA ALA A 124 0.00 19.43 -15.08
C ALA A 124 -0.83 18.51 -16.00
N ALA A 125 -1.24 18.98 -17.17
CA ALA A 125 -2.00 18.21 -18.14
C ALA A 125 -1.16 17.09 -18.77
N ASP A 126 0.09 17.38 -19.16
CA ASP A 126 1.00 16.36 -19.72
C ASP A 126 1.36 15.32 -18.64
N ALA A 127 1.65 15.77 -17.41
CA ALA A 127 1.89 14.88 -16.28
C ALA A 127 0.69 13.97 -16.02
N ALA A 128 -0.55 14.50 -16.04
CA ALA A 128 -1.77 13.74 -15.82
C ALA A 128 -1.97 12.63 -16.88
N GLN A 129 -1.61 12.88 -18.15
CA GLN A 129 -1.66 11.87 -19.21
C GLN A 129 -0.76 10.68 -18.94
N ILE A 130 0.40 10.89 -18.34
CA ILE A 130 1.32 9.81 -17.96
C ILE A 130 0.82 9.09 -16.70
N LEU A 131 0.41 9.86 -15.69
CA LEU A 131 -0.02 9.32 -14.40
C LEU A 131 -1.21 8.36 -14.51
N GLN A 132 -2.14 8.59 -15.45
CA GLN A 132 -3.31 7.71 -15.63
C GLN A 132 -2.96 6.29 -16.10
N THR A 133 -1.78 6.08 -16.67
CA THR A 133 -1.30 4.78 -17.15
C THR A 133 -0.20 4.19 -16.26
N LEU A 134 0.27 4.98 -15.29
CA LEU A 134 1.36 4.58 -14.41
C LEU A 134 0.87 3.56 -13.37
N SER A 135 1.53 2.42 -13.32
CA SER A 135 1.38 1.43 -12.26
C SER A 135 2.74 1.17 -11.63
N VAL A 136 2.80 1.17 -10.32
CA VAL A 136 4.02 0.83 -9.57
C VAL A 136 3.87 -0.60 -9.06
N PRO A 137 4.72 -1.55 -9.50
CA PRO A 137 4.64 -2.93 -9.05
C PRO A 137 4.63 -3.03 -7.51
N GLY A 138 3.71 -3.84 -6.99
CA GLY A 138 3.55 -4.03 -5.55
C GLY A 138 3.05 -2.83 -4.76
N ARG A 139 2.42 -1.85 -5.42
CA ARG A 139 1.72 -0.73 -4.80
C ARG A 139 0.28 -0.69 -5.29
N PHE A 140 -0.64 -1.17 -4.48
CA PHE A 140 -2.05 -1.39 -4.87
C PHE A 140 -2.20 -2.10 -6.22
N GLU A 141 -1.29 -3.00 -6.52
CA GLU A 141 -1.28 -3.75 -7.76
C GLU A 141 -2.45 -4.74 -7.80
N VAL A 142 -3.36 -4.56 -8.75
CA VAL A 142 -4.52 -5.44 -8.92
C VAL A 142 -4.11 -6.68 -9.73
N VAL A 143 -4.49 -7.86 -9.23
CA VAL A 143 -4.35 -9.13 -9.93
C VAL A 143 -5.75 -9.62 -10.34
N ASP A 144 -6.05 -9.55 -11.63
CA ASP A 144 -7.31 -10.05 -12.22
C ASP A 144 -7.22 -11.59 -12.36
N ALA A 145 -7.61 -12.29 -11.31
CA ALA A 145 -7.49 -13.74 -11.22
C ALA A 145 -8.84 -14.47 -11.24
N LEU A 146 -9.84 -13.94 -10.53
CA LEU A 146 -11.18 -14.55 -10.42
C LEU A 146 -12.27 -13.51 -10.76
N PRO A 147 -13.31 -13.89 -11.53
CA PRO A 147 -14.42 -13.00 -11.82
C PRO A 147 -15.08 -12.47 -10.55
N GLY A 148 -15.22 -11.14 -10.46
CA GLY A 148 -15.89 -10.48 -9.34
C GLY A 148 -15.10 -10.40 -8.04
N VAL A 149 -13.86 -10.91 -7.99
CA VAL A 149 -12.94 -10.81 -6.85
C VAL A 149 -11.78 -9.89 -7.21
N THR A 150 -11.37 -9.02 -6.29
CA THR A 150 -10.22 -8.14 -6.49
C THR A 150 -9.09 -8.53 -5.56
N PHE A 151 -8.01 -9.08 -6.09
CA PHE A 151 -6.76 -9.28 -5.35
C PHE A 151 -5.89 -8.03 -5.50
N VAL A 152 -5.33 -7.57 -4.38
CA VAL A 152 -4.46 -6.38 -4.34
C VAL A 152 -3.15 -6.76 -3.67
N LEU A 153 -2.03 -6.54 -4.35
CA LEU A 153 -0.69 -6.68 -3.79
C LEU A 153 -0.20 -5.30 -3.34
N ASP A 154 0.23 -5.19 -2.09
CA ASP A 154 0.76 -3.94 -1.56
C ASP A 154 1.93 -4.16 -0.60
N TYR A 155 2.85 -3.21 -0.56
CA TYR A 155 4.02 -3.22 0.32
C TYR A 155 3.72 -2.69 1.73
N ALA A 156 2.48 -2.60 2.13
CA ALA A 156 2.07 -2.15 3.47
C ALA A 156 2.57 -3.13 4.54
N HIS A 157 3.68 -2.81 5.19
CA HIS A 157 4.43 -3.68 6.11
C HIS A 157 4.53 -3.11 7.53
N ASN A 158 3.88 -2.00 7.83
CA ASN A 158 3.76 -1.41 9.18
C ASN A 158 2.33 -0.92 9.44
N GLY A 159 2.00 -0.60 10.69
CA GLY A 159 0.65 -0.25 11.10
C GLY A 159 0.07 0.91 10.31
N PHE A 160 0.81 1.99 10.16
CA PHE A 160 0.37 3.19 9.43
C PHE A 160 0.05 2.89 7.95
N SER A 161 0.95 2.19 7.26
CA SER A 161 0.73 1.86 5.85
C SER A 161 -0.42 0.86 5.66
N LEU A 162 -0.56 -0.13 6.56
CA LEU A 162 -1.66 -1.10 6.52
C LEU A 162 -3.01 -0.44 6.81
N GLU A 163 -3.10 0.43 7.82
CA GLU A 163 -4.29 1.21 8.12
C GLU A 163 -4.76 2.02 6.90
N ASN A 164 -3.86 2.79 6.29
CA ASN A 164 -4.17 3.59 5.10
C ASN A 164 -4.61 2.72 3.92
N ALA A 165 -3.95 1.58 3.69
CA ALA A 165 -4.32 0.67 2.62
C ALA A 165 -5.72 0.08 2.82
N LEU A 166 -6.03 -0.39 4.02
CA LEU A 166 -7.35 -0.94 4.35
C LEU A 166 -8.45 0.12 4.27
N GLN A 167 -8.21 1.34 4.78
CA GLN A 167 -9.17 2.44 4.67
C GLN A 167 -9.42 2.83 3.21
N ALA A 168 -8.36 2.93 2.40
CA ALA A 168 -8.49 3.22 0.97
C ALA A 168 -9.32 2.15 0.25
N LEU A 169 -9.08 0.85 0.53
CA LEU A 169 -9.84 -0.25 -0.08
C LEU A 169 -11.29 -0.30 0.42
N ARG A 170 -11.57 0.12 1.63
CA ARG A 170 -12.95 0.19 2.18
C ARG A 170 -13.84 1.16 1.39
N THR A 171 -13.28 2.20 0.78
CA THR A 171 -14.05 3.17 -0.03
C THR A 171 -14.68 2.56 -1.30
N TYR A 172 -14.25 1.35 -1.70
CA TYR A 172 -14.84 0.60 -2.81
C TYR A 172 -16.01 -0.30 -2.40
N HIS A 173 -16.46 -0.23 -1.15
CA HIS A 173 -17.59 -1.00 -0.60
C HIS A 173 -17.52 -2.50 -0.91
N PRO A 174 -16.41 -3.19 -0.55
CA PRO A 174 -16.29 -4.63 -0.79
C PRO A 174 -17.36 -5.40 -0.03
N HIS A 175 -17.74 -6.60 -0.55
CA HIS A 175 -18.56 -7.56 0.20
C HIS A 175 -17.85 -7.95 1.50
N ARG A 176 -16.58 -8.39 1.38
CA ARG A 176 -15.64 -8.55 2.51
C ARG A 176 -14.30 -7.92 2.15
N LEU A 177 -13.69 -7.24 3.10
CA LEU A 177 -12.30 -6.81 3.01
C LEU A 177 -11.44 -7.80 3.79
N ILE A 178 -10.75 -8.67 3.06
CA ILE A 178 -9.89 -9.72 3.60
C ILE A 178 -8.46 -9.20 3.59
N CYS A 179 -7.76 -9.29 4.74
CA CYS A 179 -6.36 -8.87 4.87
C CYS A 179 -5.47 -10.10 5.09
N LEU A 180 -4.62 -10.42 4.12
CA LEU A 180 -3.54 -11.39 4.25
C LEU A 180 -2.28 -10.63 4.62
N LEU A 181 -1.73 -10.91 5.82
CA LEU A 181 -0.63 -10.15 6.39
C LEU A 181 0.36 -11.04 7.16
N GLY A 182 1.56 -10.54 7.31
CA GLY A 182 2.61 -11.11 8.13
C GLY A 182 3.57 -10.04 8.60
N SER A 183 4.58 -10.43 9.37
CA SER A 183 5.67 -9.53 9.78
C SER A 183 7.01 -10.16 9.52
N VAL A 184 8.01 -9.33 9.23
CA VAL A 184 9.40 -9.77 9.13
C VAL A 184 9.92 -10.22 10.50
N GLY A 185 10.73 -11.28 10.52
CA GLY A 185 11.46 -11.71 11.70
C GLY A 185 12.68 -10.86 12.00
N CYS A 186 13.27 -11.05 13.17
CA CYS A 186 14.51 -10.39 13.60
C CYS A 186 14.47 -8.83 13.53
N ARG A 187 13.27 -8.26 13.65
CA ARG A 187 13.00 -6.82 13.64
C ARG A 187 12.19 -6.42 14.88
N THR A 188 11.81 -5.14 14.95
CA THR A 188 11.04 -4.64 16.11
C THR A 188 9.66 -5.30 16.26
N LYS A 189 9.37 -5.80 17.46
CA LYS A 189 8.08 -6.40 17.81
C LYS A 189 6.92 -5.39 17.81
N LYS A 190 7.22 -4.09 17.93
CA LYS A 190 6.22 -3.02 17.86
C LYS A 190 5.39 -3.11 16.58
N ARG A 191 6.02 -3.46 15.45
CA ARG A 191 5.34 -3.62 14.15
C ARG A 191 4.26 -4.70 14.17
N ARG A 192 4.47 -5.83 14.89
CA ARG A 192 3.51 -6.93 15.00
C ARG A 192 2.23 -6.48 15.69
N LYS A 193 2.39 -5.68 16.78
CA LYS A 193 1.27 -5.04 17.46
C LYS A 193 0.49 -4.14 16.52
N GLU A 194 1.15 -3.20 15.88
CA GLU A 194 0.52 -2.23 14.98
C GLU A 194 -0.22 -2.90 13.82
N LEU A 195 0.34 -3.96 13.25
CA LEU A 195 -0.28 -4.76 12.17
C LEU A 195 -1.54 -5.49 12.65
N GLY A 196 -1.48 -6.13 13.82
CA GLY A 196 -2.64 -6.82 14.41
C GLY A 196 -3.78 -5.85 14.72
N GLU A 197 -3.47 -4.70 15.34
CA GLU A 197 -4.45 -3.65 15.65
C GLU A 197 -5.09 -3.06 14.37
N ALA A 198 -4.30 -2.75 13.34
CA ALA A 198 -4.80 -2.21 12.08
C ALA A 198 -5.70 -3.21 11.35
N ALA A 199 -5.28 -4.48 11.23
CA ALA A 199 -6.09 -5.53 10.62
C ALA A 199 -7.38 -5.77 11.41
N GLY A 200 -7.31 -5.86 12.75
CA GLY A 200 -8.46 -6.04 13.62
C GLY A 200 -9.48 -4.91 13.50
N LYS A 201 -9.02 -3.67 13.33
CA LYS A 201 -9.89 -2.50 13.21
C LYS A 201 -10.59 -2.41 11.85
N TYR A 202 -9.87 -2.64 10.75
CA TYR A 202 -10.33 -2.26 9.41
C TYR A 202 -10.68 -3.42 8.48
N ALA A 203 -10.16 -4.64 8.70
CA ALA A 203 -10.54 -5.81 7.93
C ALA A 203 -11.78 -6.51 8.49
N ASP A 204 -12.52 -7.22 7.63
CA ASP A 204 -13.61 -8.10 8.05
C ASP A 204 -13.11 -9.50 8.37
N PHE A 205 -11.99 -9.89 7.77
CA PHE A 205 -11.35 -11.19 7.91
C PHE A 205 -9.83 -11.04 7.81
N ALA A 206 -9.07 -11.71 8.67
CA ALA A 206 -7.62 -11.75 8.60
C ALA A 206 -7.08 -13.14 8.24
N ILE A 207 -6.08 -13.18 7.38
CA ILE A 207 -5.25 -14.38 7.14
C ILE A 207 -3.83 -14.00 7.56
N ILE A 208 -3.42 -14.51 8.72
CA ILE A 208 -2.12 -14.18 9.31
C ILE A 208 -1.13 -15.29 8.94
N THR A 209 0.02 -14.92 8.41
CA THR A 209 1.00 -15.88 7.86
C THR A 209 2.42 -15.30 7.88
N ALA A 210 3.40 -16.10 7.44
CA ALA A 210 4.77 -15.63 7.29
C ALA A 210 4.90 -14.51 6.25
N ASP A 211 5.78 -13.56 6.52
CA ASP A 211 6.32 -12.62 5.53
C ASP A 211 7.76 -13.04 5.18
N ASN A 212 8.77 -12.47 5.81
CA ASN A 212 10.17 -12.84 5.78
C ASN A 212 10.60 -13.21 7.21
N PRO A 213 10.31 -14.44 7.69
CA PRO A 213 10.57 -14.81 9.09
C PRO A 213 12.07 -14.88 9.42
N ASP A 214 12.91 -15.07 8.40
CA ASP A 214 14.35 -15.30 8.53
C ASP A 214 14.66 -16.47 9.48
N THR A 215 15.33 -16.24 10.62
CA THR A 215 15.67 -17.26 11.61
C THR A 215 14.65 -17.38 12.75
N GLU A 216 13.59 -16.57 12.74
CA GLU A 216 12.55 -16.58 13.77
C GLU A 216 11.40 -17.53 13.38
N ASP A 217 10.81 -18.23 14.34
CA ASP A 217 9.67 -19.12 14.09
C ASP A 217 8.46 -18.33 13.58
N PRO A 218 7.98 -18.59 12.35
CA PRO A 218 6.83 -17.89 11.78
C PRO A 218 5.56 -18.06 12.62
N ASN A 219 5.40 -19.18 13.32
CA ASN A 219 4.25 -19.41 14.19
C ASN A 219 4.28 -18.52 15.44
N GLU A 220 5.47 -18.19 15.96
CA GLU A 220 5.59 -17.23 17.07
C GLU A 220 5.25 -15.82 16.60
N ILE A 221 5.75 -15.40 15.44
CA ILE A 221 5.41 -14.11 14.83
C ILE A 221 3.89 -13.99 14.63
N ASN A 222 3.27 -15.02 14.05
CA ASN A 222 1.84 -15.04 13.75
C ASN A 222 0.98 -15.00 15.04
N ARG A 223 1.36 -15.74 16.09
CA ARG A 223 0.67 -15.71 17.40
C ARG A 223 0.81 -14.33 18.06
N GLU A 224 1.94 -13.67 17.92
CA GLU A 224 2.14 -12.32 18.45
C GLU A 224 1.26 -11.30 17.72
N ILE A 225 1.17 -11.34 16.38
CA ILE A 225 0.23 -10.50 15.60
C ILE A 225 -1.21 -10.76 16.05
N LEU A 226 -1.61 -12.04 16.16
CA LEU A 226 -2.96 -12.44 16.55
C LEU A 226 -3.32 -11.93 17.95
N SER A 227 -2.37 -11.84 18.88
CA SER A 227 -2.64 -11.35 20.24
C SER A 227 -3.13 -9.89 20.28
N TYR A 228 -2.91 -9.13 19.21
CA TYR A 228 -3.36 -7.74 19.04
C TYR A 228 -4.51 -7.60 18.04
N TYR A 229 -4.90 -8.67 17.37
CA TYR A 229 -6.04 -8.68 16.46
C TYR A 229 -7.36 -8.78 17.25
N ASP A 230 -8.42 -8.18 16.74
CA ASP A 230 -9.78 -8.32 17.29
C ASP A 230 -10.30 -9.74 17.05
N GLN A 231 -10.11 -10.61 18.02
CA GLN A 231 -10.48 -12.04 17.93
C GLN A 231 -12.00 -12.28 17.93
N THR A 232 -12.83 -11.25 18.02
CA THR A 232 -14.27 -11.38 17.76
C THR A 232 -14.58 -11.47 16.27
N LYS A 233 -13.63 -11.10 15.42
CA LYS A 233 -13.69 -11.23 13.96
C LYS A 233 -13.03 -12.53 13.50
N PRO A 234 -13.49 -13.11 12.38
CA PRO A 234 -12.93 -14.35 11.86
C PRO A 234 -11.49 -14.17 11.37
N TYR A 235 -10.68 -15.21 11.56
CA TYR A 235 -9.31 -15.26 11.09
C TYR A 235 -8.87 -16.69 10.75
N LEU A 236 -7.77 -16.78 9.98
CA LEU A 236 -7.01 -18.01 9.74
C LEU A 236 -5.53 -17.76 10.02
N LEU A 237 -4.83 -18.82 10.46
CA LEU A 237 -3.38 -18.82 10.66
C LEU A 237 -2.74 -19.86 9.74
N PHE A 238 -1.68 -19.44 9.06
CA PHE A 238 -0.86 -20.34 8.24
C PHE A 238 0.62 -20.09 8.53
N GLU A 239 1.38 -21.14 8.64
CA GLU A 239 2.84 -21.04 8.70
C GLU A 239 3.41 -20.64 7.34
N ASP A 240 2.95 -21.31 6.28
CA ASP A 240 3.38 -21.05 4.90
C ASP A 240 2.46 -20.03 4.21
N ARG A 241 3.06 -18.95 3.70
CA ARG A 241 2.34 -17.90 2.98
C ARG A 241 1.70 -18.38 1.68
N LYS A 242 2.27 -19.39 1.03
CA LYS A 242 1.68 -20.00 -0.17
C LYS A 242 0.36 -20.69 0.16
N ASP A 243 0.28 -21.40 1.28
CA ASP A 243 -0.95 -22.05 1.73
C ASP A 243 -1.99 -20.99 2.17
N ALA A 244 -1.56 -19.90 2.78
CA ALA A 244 -2.40 -18.76 3.09
C ALA A 244 -3.03 -18.14 1.84
N ILE A 245 -2.25 -17.92 0.78
CA ILE A 245 -2.73 -17.39 -0.51
C ILE A 245 -3.69 -18.39 -1.16
N ARG A 246 -3.37 -19.70 -1.14
CA ARG A 246 -4.28 -20.75 -1.63
C ARG A 246 -5.62 -20.68 -0.90
N ALA A 247 -5.62 -20.62 0.41
CA ALA A 247 -6.84 -20.49 1.20
C ALA A 247 -7.62 -19.23 0.83
N ALA A 248 -6.95 -18.08 0.70
CA ALA A 248 -7.55 -16.82 0.27
C ALA A 248 -8.23 -16.93 -1.09
N VAL A 249 -7.57 -17.55 -2.07
CA VAL A 249 -8.13 -17.76 -3.41
C VAL A 249 -9.36 -18.69 -3.36
N HIS A 250 -9.31 -19.79 -2.60
CA HIS A 250 -10.40 -20.77 -2.57
C HIS A 250 -11.62 -20.32 -1.76
N MET A 251 -11.44 -19.47 -0.73
CA MET A 251 -12.54 -18.91 0.06
C MET A 251 -13.16 -17.63 -0.51
N ALA A 252 -12.54 -17.02 -1.51
CA ALA A 252 -12.98 -15.76 -2.10
C ALA A 252 -14.39 -15.85 -2.67
N GLU A 253 -15.21 -14.84 -2.45
CA GLU A 253 -16.55 -14.69 -2.96
C GLU A 253 -16.66 -13.44 -3.84
N THR A 254 -17.69 -13.42 -4.70
CA THR A 254 -17.95 -12.25 -5.55
C THR A 254 -18.15 -10.98 -4.71
N GLY A 255 -17.45 -9.92 -5.07
CA GLY A 255 -17.46 -8.64 -4.35
C GLY A 255 -16.35 -8.49 -3.30
N ASP A 256 -15.60 -9.56 -3.00
CA ASP A 256 -14.48 -9.46 -2.06
C ASP A 256 -13.33 -8.63 -2.62
N ILE A 257 -12.67 -7.92 -1.72
CA ILE A 257 -11.33 -7.37 -1.93
C ILE A 257 -10.38 -8.08 -0.97
N ILE A 258 -9.32 -8.68 -1.52
CA ILE A 258 -8.30 -9.40 -0.77
C ILE A 258 -6.98 -8.64 -0.89
N LEU A 259 -6.55 -8.02 0.21
CA LEU A 259 -5.27 -7.34 0.30
C LEU A 259 -4.19 -8.33 0.74
N CYS A 260 -3.20 -8.59 -0.12
CA CYS A 260 -1.96 -9.26 0.25
C CYS A 260 -0.94 -8.17 0.64
N ALA A 261 -0.77 -7.97 1.94
CA ALA A 261 0.05 -6.92 2.52
C ALA A 261 1.46 -7.41 2.89
N GLY A 262 2.43 -6.53 2.77
CA GLY A 262 3.80 -6.69 3.25
C GLY A 262 4.84 -6.87 2.15
N LYS A 263 4.63 -7.81 1.22
CA LYS A 263 5.62 -8.17 0.21
C LYS A 263 5.65 -7.24 -1.01
N GLY A 264 4.49 -6.78 -1.46
CA GLY A 264 4.40 -5.89 -2.62
C GLY A 264 5.14 -6.43 -3.84
N HIS A 265 6.26 -5.80 -4.20
CA HIS A 265 7.09 -6.17 -5.37
C HIS A 265 8.19 -7.20 -5.07
N GLU A 266 8.30 -7.69 -3.84
CA GLU A 266 9.32 -8.70 -3.49
C GLU A 266 9.05 -10.03 -4.20
N THR A 267 10.11 -10.58 -4.81
CA THR A 267 10.08 -11.85 -5.56
C THR A 267 10.73 -13.01 -4.78
N TYR A 268 10.87 -12.86 -3.47
CA TYR A 268 11.48 -13.86 -2.60
C TYR A 268 10.87 -13.83 -1.18
N GLN A 269 11.08 -14.90 -0.43
CA GLN A 269 11.01 -14.92 1.04
C GLN A 269 12.40 -15.11 1.61
N LEU A 270 12.69 -14.39 2.71
CA LEU A 270 13.92 -14.61 3.48
C LEU A 270 13.65 -15.65 4.58
N ILE A 271 14.31 -16.80 4.49
CA ILE A 271 14.16 -17.94 5.42
C ILE A 271 15.55 -18.44 5.77
N ASN A 272 15.92 -18.43 7.04
CA ASN A 272 17.23 -18.86 7.55
C ASN A 272 18.42 -18.23 6.80
N GLY A 273 18.35 -16.94 6.51
CA GLY A 273 19.38 -16.19 5.78
C GLY A 273 19.39 -16.40 4.26
N GLU A 274 18.52 -17.25 3.73
CA GLU A 274 18.45 -17.53 2.29
C GLU A 274 17.22 -16.86 1.64
N LYS A 275 17.42 -16.31 0.44
CA LYS A 275 16.35 -15.77 -0.38
C LYS A 275 15.73 -16.89 -1.23
N ILE A 276 14.57 -17.35 -0.83
CA ILE A 276 13.79 -18.37 -1.54
C ILE A 276 12.88 -17.69 -2.55
N PRO A 277 12.91 -18.04 -3.87
CA PRO A 277 12.02 -17.46 -4.87
C PRO A 277 10.54 -17.59 -4.48
N PHE A 278 9.81 -16.49 -4.53
CA PHE A 278 8.42 -16.41 -4.12
C PHE A 278 7.70 -15.29 -4.87
N SER A 279 6.57 -15.58 -5.49
CA SER A 279 5.75 -14.60 -6.22
C SER A 279 4.29 -14.77 -5.84
N GLU A 280 3.74 -13.80 -5.09
CA GLU A 280 2.32 -13.80 -4.73
C GLU A 280 1.43 -13.80 -5.98
N ARG A 281 1.76 -12.96 -6.97
CA ARG A 281 1.03 -12.87 -8.23
C ARG A 281 0.93 -14.24 -8.93
N GLU A 282 2.04 -14.95 -9.08
CA GLU A 282 2.06 -16.27 -9.75
C GLU A 282 1.25 -17.31 -8.97
N ILE A 283 1.34 -17.28 -7.65
CA ILE A 283 0.58 -18.20 -6.79
C ILE A 283 -0.92 -17.93 -6.93
N ILE A 284 -1.35 -16.66 -6.85
CA ILE A 284 -2.76 -16.27 -7.01
C ILE A 284 -3.29 -16.74 -8.38
N LEU A 285 -2.58 -16.44 -9.46
CA LEU A 285 -3.01 -16.81 -10.83
C LEU A 285 -3.11 -18.33 -11.01
N ARG A 286 -2.14 -19.09 -10.49
CA ARG A 286 -2.13 -20.54 -10.54
C ARG A 286 -3.29 -21.15 -9.74
N GLU A 287 -3.48 -20.74 -8.51
CA GLU A 287 -4.55 -21.27 -7.65
C GLU A 287 -5.94 -20.88 -8.19
N ALA A 288 -6.08 -19.70 -8.79
CA ALA A 288 -7.32 -19.29 -9.44
C ALA A 288 -7.63 -20.14 -10.69
N ALA A 289 -6.62 -20.54 -11.47
CA ALA A 289 -6.79 -21.45 -12.59
C ALA A 289 -7.27 -22.82 -12.09
N LEU A 290 -6.62 -23.39 -11.09
CA LEU A 290 -7.00 -24.67 -10.47
C LEU A 290 -8.44 -24.64 -9.94
N ARG A 291 -8.85 -23.56 -9.28
CA ARG A 291 -10.21 -23.39 -8.78
C ARG A 291 -11.25 -23.39 -9.91
N ARG A 292 -10.97 -22.71 -11.03
CA ARG A 292 -11.87 -22.69 -12.22
C ARG A 292 -12.00 -24.07 -12.83
N ASP A 293 -10.92 -24.81 -12.98
CA ASP A 293 -10.91 -26.16 -13.54
C ASP A 293 -11.75 -27.12 -12.68
N THR A 294 -11.61 -27.03 -11.35
CA THR A 294 -12.39 -27.84 -10.41
C THR A 294 -13.89 -27.54 -10.48
N GLN A 295 -14.27 -26.27 -10.67
CA GLN A 295 -15.67 -25.87 -10.79
C GLN A 295 -16.27 -26.19 -12.18
N ALA A 296 -15.45 -26.29 -13.22
CA ALA A 296 -15.86 -26.65 -14.57
C ALA A 296 -15.95 -28.17 -14.82
N ALA A 297 -15.37 -28.99 -13.93
CA ALA A 297 -15.44 -30.44 -14.05
C ALA A 297 -16.92 -30.90 -13.97
N PRO A 298 -17.44 -31.65 -14.95
CA PRO A 298 -18.82 -32.14 -14.91
C PRO A 298 -18.98 -33.06 -13.71
N VAL A 299 -20.03 -32.83 -12.94
CA VAL A 299 -20.47 -33.82 -11.90
C VAL A 299 -20.80 -35.10 -12.63
N GLU A 300 -19.93 -36.10 -12.59
CA GLU A 300 -20.29 -37.46 -13.06
C GLU A 300 -21.53 -37.89 -12.31
N LYS A 301 -22.67 -37.88 -13.03
CA LYS A 301 -23.88 -38.51 -12.54
C LYS A 301 -23.56 -40.00 -12.46
N HIS A 302 -23.31 -40.51 -11.28
CA HIS A 302 -23.39 -41.92 -11.01
C HIS A 302 -24.88 -42.31 -11.19
N ASP A 303 -25.21 -42.72 -12.41
CA ASP A 303 -26.47 -43.45 -12.64
C ASP A 303 -26.44 -44.68 -11.74
N ARG A 304 -27.26 -44.63 -10.70
CA ARG A 304 -27.57 -45.83 -9.93
C ARG A 304 -28.33 -46.76 -10.89
N ILE A 305 -27.63 -47.78 -11.35
CA ILE A 305 -28.25 -48.94 -11.94
C ILE A 305 -28.97 -49.66 -10.80
N LEU A 306 -30.31 -49.72 -10.89
CA LEU A 306 -31.14 -50.56 -10.08
C LEU A 306 -31.00 -52.02 -10.54
#